data_8d407e34e66c7cac71a40baefca5b82f
#
_entry.id   8d407e34e66c7cac71a40baefca5b82f
#
_cell.length_a   1.000
_cell.length_b   1.000
_cell.length_c   1.000
_cell.angle_alpha   90.00
_cell.angle_beta   90.00
_cell.angle_gamma   90.00
#
_symmetry.space_group_name_H-M   'P 1'
#
loop_
_entity.id
_entity.type
_entity.pdbx_description
1 polymer ?
#
loop_
_entity_poly.entity_id
_entity_poly.type
_entity_poly.pdbx_seq_one_letter_code
_entity_poly.pdbx_strand_id
1 'polypeptide(L)'
;MAKRILNLLVSFLLVIQINLLFSQNRSENEKVIVFLTDIHVQPERNAIEGFKKAIQKVNELKPDYVITGGDLIFDALAVSFERADSLFNIYNELIKQIKAPVYNTMGNHDILGWYEKGGVSREHKFFGKKLYQSKIGKTYYSVDLNGIKLLVLDSIEELPEKGKYYGYVNEEQLNWLKNELSKTDTNTTIIISTHIPLLTTFSQIRNGSMAANERGLVVENSKDVLDLFKRHNLRLVLQGHLHIYEDINIQNKIRFITGGAVSARWWTGPNEGLEEGFVLIKIKDDKISAEYIDYGWEVSK
;
A
#
# COMPACT_ATOMS: atom_id res chain seq x y z
N MET A 1 45.99 -5.03 28.18
CA MET A 1 45.61 -5.33 26.82
C MET A 1 44.65 -6.54 26.71
N ALA A 2 44.97 -7.70 27.25
CA ALA A 2 44.18 -8.93 27.17
C ALA A 2 42.71 -8.82 27.69
N LYS A 3 42.48 -8.15 28.85
CA LYS A 3 41.13 -7.94 29.40
C LYS A 3 40.19 -7.09 28.49
N ARG A 4 40.75 -6.11 27.76
CA ARG A 4 39.93 -5.29 26.80
C ARG A 4 39.57 -6.09 25.56
N ILE A 5 40.45 -6.95 25.08
CA ILE A 5 40.17 -7.83 23.90
C ILE A 5 39.14 -8.90 24.28
N LEU A 6 39.22 -9.47 25.49
CA LEU A 6 38.23 -10.44 25.96
C LEU A 6 36.82 -9.84 26.09
N ASN A 7 36.73 -8.61 26.65
CA ASN A 7 35.41 -7.93 26.75
C ASN A 7 34.81 -7.57 25.37
N LEU A 8 35.62 -7.20 24.38
CA LEU A 8 35.19 -6.96 23.03
C LEU A 8 34.69 -8.26 22.32
N LEU A 9 35.40 -9.37 22.54
CA LEU A 9 35.01 -10.68 22.02
C LEU A 9 33.70 -11.20 22.65
N VAL A 10 33.53 -11.03 23.95
CA VAL A 10 32.28 -11.39 24.67
C VAL A 10 31.12 -10.53 24.21
N SER A 11 31.30 -9.21 24.03
CA SER A 11 30.27 -8.32 23.50
C SER A 11 29.90 -8.68 22.07
N PHE A 12 30.87 -9.03 21.22
CA PHE A 12 30.64 -9.43 19.84
C PHE A 12 29.91 -10.79 19.75
N LEU A 13 30.25 -11.75 20.60
CA LEU A 13 29.54 -13.03 20.69
C LEU A 13 28.12 -12.87 21.23
N LEU A 14 27.89 -11.98 22.20
CA LEU A 14 26.53 -11.66 22.68
C LEU A 14 25.65 -11.04 21.58
N VAL A 15 26.20 -10.13 20.78
CA VAL A 15 25.48 -9.52 19.65
C VAL A 15 25.17 -10.56 18.58
N ILE A 16 26.08 -11.49 18.31
CA ILE A 16 25.84 -12.61 17.37
C ILE A 16 24.78 -13.57 17.91
N GLN A 17 24.82 -13.90 19.21
CA GLN A 17 23.81 -14.76 19.84
C GLN A 17 22.42 -14.09 19.87
N ILE A 18 22.32 -12.80 20.13
CA ILE A 18 21.06 -12.06 20.08
C ILE A 18 20.51 -12.04 18.65
N ASN A 19 21.35 -11.81 17.65
CA ASN A 19 20.91 -11.87 16.24
C ASN A 19 20.52 -13.28 15.80
N LEU A 20 21.16 -14.33 16.30
CA LEU A 20 20.78 -15.72 16.05
C LEU A 20 19.47 -16.10 16.76
N LEU A 21 19.22 -15.60 17.96
CA LEU A 21 17.96 -15.80 18.69
C LEU A 21 16.77 -15.11 18.02
N PHE A 22 16.97 -13.94 17.42
CA PHE A 22 15.93 -13.28 16.60
C PHE A 22 15.72 -13.97 15.25
N SER A 23 16.73 -14.66 14.70
CA SER A 23 16.62 -15.42 13.44
C SER A 23 16.00 -16.80 13.61
N GLN A 24 15.92 -17.36 14.82
CA GLN A 24 15.52 -18.77 15.05
C GLN A 24 14.04 -18.99 15.39
N ASN A 25 13.17 -17.94 15.44
CA ASN A 25 11.80 -18.11 15.90
C ASN A 25 10.71 -17.79 14.83
N ARG A 26 11.06 -17.82 13.55
CA ARG A 26 10.02 -17.76 12.51
C ARG A 26 9.50 -19.18 12.28
N SER A 27 8.20 -19.43 12.56
CA SER A 27 7.61 -20.73 12.24
C SER A 27 7.52 -20.88 10.71
N GLU A 28 7.74 -22.09 10.19
CA GLU A 28 7.69 -22.37 8.74
C GLU A 28 6.38 -21.94 8.07
N ASN A 29 5.30 -21.79 8.84
CA ASN A 29 3.96 -21.41 8.38
C ASN A 29 3.66 -19.91 8.55
N GLU A 30 4.63 -19.06 8.97
CA GLU A 30 4.39 -17.62 9.11
C GLU A 30 4.76 -16.86 7.84
N LYS A 31 3.83 -16.07 7.29
CA LYS A 31 4.08 -15.12 6.22
C LYS A 31 4.17 -13.71 6.79
N VAL A 32 5.21 -12.98 6.40
CA VAL A 32 5.42 -11.59 6.78
C VAL A 32 5.27 -10.72 5.54
N ILE A 33 4.33 -9.80 5.60
CA ILE A 33 4.02 -8.85 4.53
C ILE A 33 4.24 -7.44 5.06
N VAL A 34 4.89 -6.59 4.28
CA VAL A 34 4.91 -5.15 4.52
C VAL A 34 3.96 -4.48 3.55
N PHE A 35 3.11 -3.60 4.07
CA PHE A 35 2.19 -2.79 3.28
C PHE A 35 2.63 -1.33 3.31
N LEU A 36 3.07 -0.81 2.16
CA LEU A 36 3.49 0.56 1.93
C LEU A 36 2.42 1.29 1.13
N THR A 37 1.81 2.34 1.66
CA THR A 37 0.83 3.12 0.90
C THR A 37 1.12 4.61 0.97
N ASP A 38 0.62 5.36 0.01
CA ASP A 38 0.72 6.82 0.00
C ASP A 38 2.17 7.29 0.14
N ILE A 39 3.02 6.75 -0.74
CA ILE A 39 4.47 7.00 -0.74
C ILE A 39 4.77 8.42 -1.20
N HIS A 40 4.05 8.91 -2.22
CA HIS A 40 4.17 10.26 -2.75
C HIS A 40 5.61 10.70 -2.99
N VAL A 41 6.44 9.82 -3.57
CA VAL A 41 7.87 10.14 -3.78
C VAL A 41 8.05 11.31 -4.75
N GLN A 42 8.97 12.20 -4.41
CA GLN A 42 9.34 13.37 -5.19
C GLN A 42 10.76 13.82 -4.85
N PRO A 43 11.43 14.63 -5.67
CA PRO A 43 12.76 15.17 -5.35
C PRO A 43 12.73 16.23 -4.24
N GLU A 44 11.58 16.90 -4.04
CA GLU A 44 11.41 17.93 -3.01
C GLU A 44 11.18 17.31 -1.63
N ARG A 45 11.23 18.14 -0.58
CA ARG A 45 10.90 17.80 0.82
C ARG A 45 11.71 16.64 1.39
N ASN A 46 12.91 16.40 0.86
CA ASN A 46 13.71 15.24 1.24
C ASN A 46 12.99 13.88 1.10
N ALA A 47 11.96 13.80 0.27
CA ALA A 47 11.13 12.60 0.12
C ALA A 47 11.92 11.39 -0.37
N ILE A 48 12.93 11.60 -1.23
CA ILE A 48 13.83 10.52 -1.68
C ILE A 48 14.56 9.89 -0.49
N GLU A 49 15.12 10.71 0.40
CA GLU A 49 15.86 10.21 1.57
C GLU A 49 14.90 9.57 2.60
N GLY A 50 13.70 10.13 2.77
CA GLY A 50 12.66 9.53 3.60
C GLY A 50 12.26 8.15 3.08
N PHE A 51 12.00 8.03 1.79
CA PHE A 51 11.64 6.73 1.21
C PHE A 51 12.79 5.72 1.25
N LYS A 52 14.05 6.15 1.07
CA LYS A 52 15.22 5.28 1.30
C LYS A 52 15.27 4.75 2.74
N LYS A 53 14.95 5.60 3.73
CA LYS A 53 14.90 5.20 5.13
C LYS A 53 13.79 4.16 5.39
N ALA A 54 12.61 4.36 4.81
CA ALA A 54 11.54 3.36 4.83
C ALA A 54 11.99 2.03 4.20
N ILE A 55 12.61 2.07 3.01
CA ILE A 55 13.15 0.88 2.32
C ILE A 55 14.18 0.15 3.18
N GLN A 56 15.09 0.89 3.83
CA GLN A 56 16.06 0.30 4.75
C GLN A 56 15.34 -0.47 5.87
N LYS A 57 14.35 0.16 6.51
CA LYS A 57 13.56 -0.47 7.58
C LYS A 57 12.80 -1.70 7.09
N VAL A 58 12.20 -1.64 5.90
CA VAL A 58 11.57 -2.80 5.25
C VAL A 58 12.56 -3.96 5.07
N ASN A 59 13.75 -3.68 4.56
CA ASN A 59 14.78 -4.70 4.35
C ASN A 59 15.31 -5.30 5.67
N GLU A 60 15.35 -4.53 6.76
CA GLU A 60 15.69 -5.02 8.11
C GLU A 60 14.65 -6.02 8.63
N LEU A 61 13.36 -5.79 8.34
CA LEU A 61 12.26 -6.67 8.74
C LEU A 61 12.21 -7.99 7.94
N LYS A 62 12.92 -8.07 6.81
CA LYS A 62 13.01 -9.26 5.94
C LYS A 62 11.63 -9.85 5.61
N PRO A 63 10.68 -9.08 5.06
CA PRO A 63 9.36 -9.60 4.70
C PRO A 63 9.47 -10.65 3.57
N ASP A 64 8.46 -11.52 3.46
CA ASP A 64 8.32 -12.42 2.32
C ASP A 64 7.86 -11.65 1.09
N TYR A 65 6.98 -10.65 1.31
CA TYR A 65 6.37 -9.86 0.25
C TYR A 65 6.19 -8.41 0.71
N VAL A 66 6.25 -7.50 -0.26
CA VAL A 66 5.85 -6.11 -0.08
C VAL A 66 4.67 -5.83 -1.01
N ILE A 67 3.62 -5.22 -0.47
CA ILE A 67 2.45 -4.78 -1.24
C ILE A 67 2.39 -3.26 -1.12
N THR A 68 2.23 -2.55 -2.25
CA THR A 68 1.98 -1.11 -2.19
C THR A 68 0.50 -0.82 -2.30
N GLY A 69 0.03 0.22 -1.62
CA GLY A 69 -1.38 0.62 -1.54
C GLY A 69 -1.78 1.77 -2.46
N GLY A 70 -0.94 2.12 -3.46
CA GLY A 70 -1.18 3.23 -4.36
C GLY A 70 -0.54 4.54 -3.92
N ASP A 71 -0.71 5.57 -4.77
CA ASP A 71 -0.07 6.87 -4.63
C ASP A 71 1.45 6.74 -4.47
N LEU A 72 2.03 6.07 -5.48
CA LEU A 72 3.46 5.74 -5.52
C LEU A 72 4.30 6.99 -5.70
N ILE A 73 3.84 7.91 -6.56
CA ILE A 73 4.48 9.17 -6.87
C ILE A 73 3.70 10.35 -6.30
N PHE A 74 4.37 11.50 -6.18
CA PHE A 74 3.75 12.69 -5.60
C PHE A 74 2.46 13.09 -6.30
N ASP A 75 2.50 13.22 -7.63
CA ASP A 75 1.31 13.56 -8.41
C ASP A 75 1.54 13.36 -9.92
N ALA A 76 0.55 12.80 -10.61
CA ALA A 76 0.41 12.82 -12.06
C ALA A 76 -0.92 13.45 -12.50
N LEU A 77 -1.88 13.65 -11.58
CA LEU A 77 -3.21 14.19 -11.90
C LEU A 77 -3.13 15.62 -12.46
N ALA A 78 -2.30 16.47 -11.83
CA ALA A 78 -2.30 17.91 -12.02
C ALA A 78 -0.93 18.47 -12.44
N VAL A 79 -0.05 17.64 -12.98
CA VAL A 79 1.28 18.01 -13.46
C VAL A 79 1.48 17.66 -14.93
N SER A 80 2.54 18.19 -15.56
CA SER A 80 2.88 17.83 -16.95
C SER A 80 3.31 16.37 -17.08
N PHE A 81 3.25 15.84 -18.30
CA PHE A 81 3.74 14.48 -18.60
C PHE A 81 5.20 14.30 -18.19
N GLU A 82 6.08 15.26 -18.50
CA GLU A 82 7.51 15.17 -18.20
C GLU A 82 7.76 15.08 -16.69
N ARG A 83 6.99 15.82 -15.91
CA ARG A 83 7.06 15.76 -14.44
C ARG A 83 6.62 14.39 -13.93
N ALA A 84 5.47 13.91 -14.36
CA ALA A 84 4.95 12.59 -13.97
C ALA A 84 5.90 11.46 -14.38
N ASP A 85 6.43 11.51 -15.62
CA ASP A 85 7.40 10.54 -16.12
C ASP A 85 8.68 10.50 -15.28
N SER A 86 9.20 11.66 -14.92
CA SER A 86 10.36 11.79 -14.02
C SER A 86 10.09 11.21 -12.63
N LEU A 87 8.91 11.45 -12.05
CA LEU A 87 8.53 10.92 -10.74
C LEU A 87 8.45 9.39 -10.75
N PHE A 88 7.84 8.79 -11.79
CA PHE A 88 7.84 7.33 -11.95
C PHE A 88 9.24 6.75 -12.11
N ASN A 89 10.15 7.45 -12.79
CA ASN A 89 11.53 6.99 -12.91
C ASN A 89 12.22 6.99 -11.52
N ILE A 90 12.01 8.02 -10.70
CA ILE A 90 12.52 8.08 -9.31
C ILE A 90 11.95 6.91 -8.49
N TYR A 91 10.63 6.69 -8.54
CA TYR A 91 9.99 5.58 -7.84
C TYR A 91 10.62 4.24 -8.26
N ASN A 92 10.73 3.99 -9.56
CA ASN A 92 11.26 2.74 -10.11
C ASN A 92 12.72 2.47 -9.69
N GLU A 93 13.54 3.51 -9.57
CA GLU A 93 14.93 3.35 -9.10
C GLU A 93 15.00 3.06 -7.60
N LEU A 94 14.10 3.63 -6.81
CA LEU A 94 14.09 3.42 -5.37
C LEU A 94 13.49 2.06 -5.00
N ILE A 95 12.35 1.70 -5.59
CA ILE A 95 11.62 0.48 -5.22
C ILE A 95 12.43 -0.79 -5.50
N LYS A 96 13.33 -0.78 -6.48
CA LYS A 96 14.28 -1.88 -6.78
C LYS A 96 15.24 -2.20 -5.61
N GLN A 97 15.41 -1.29 -4.66
CA GLN A 97 16.27 -1.50 -3.51
C GLN A 97 15.59 -2.37 -2.42
N ILE A 98 14.29 -2.61 -2.53
CA ILE A 98 13.58 -3.59 -1.71
C ILE A 98 13.98 -5.00 -2.17
N LYS A 99 14.42 -5.83 -1.21
CA LYS A 99 14.92 -7.18 -1.50
C LYS A 99 13.82 -8.22 -1.71
N ALA A 100 12.65 -7.99 -1.11
CA ALA A 100 11.50 -8.87 -1.27
C ALA A 100 10.73 -8.56 -2.57
N PRO A 101 9.96 -9.51 -3.14
CA PRO A 101 9.05 -9.24 -4.23
C PRO A 101 8.05 -8.13 -3.88
N VAL A 102 7.87 -7.17 -4.81
CA VAL A 102 6.96 -6.02 -4.65
C VAL A 102 5.77 -6.16 -5.59
N TYR A 103 4.56 -5.96 -5.08
CA TYR A 103 3.30 -5.95 -5.83
C TYR A 103 2.65 -4.59 -5.70
N ASN A 104 2.47 -3.90 -6.82
CA ASN A 104 2.01 -2.51 -6.83
C ASN A 104 0.51 -2.40 -7.03
N THR A 105 -0.15 -1.57 -6.23
CA THR A 105 -1.50 -1.05 -6.44
C THR A 105 -1.39 0.36 -7.02
N MET A 106 -2.31 0.75 -7.89
CA MET A 106 -2.38 2.11 -8.44
C MET A 106 -3.20 3.00 -7.52
N GLY A 107 -2.72 4.24 -7.25
CA GLY A 107 -3.46 5.29 -6.56
C GLY A 107 -3.97 6.38 -7.53
N ASN A 108 -4.73 7.33 -7.00
CA ASN A 108 -5.27 8.41 -7.83
C ASN A 108 -4.17 9.38 -8.29
N HIS A 109 -3.15 9.62 -7.47
CA HIS A 109 -2.00 10.45 -7.87
C HIS A 109 -1.06 9.78 -8.88
N ASP A 110 -1.30 8.51 -9.20
CA ASP A 110 -0.54 7.77 -10.24
C ASP A 110 -1.17 7.91 -11.64
N ILE A 111 -2.28 8.65 -11.80
CA ILE A 111 -3.07 8.77 -13.03
C ILE A 111 -2.78 10.08 -13.74
N LEU A 112 -2.33 10.03 -15.00
CA LEU A 112 -1.88 11.20 -15.73
C LEU A 112 -3.02 12.06 -16.26
N GLY A 113 -3.01 13.36 -15.88
CA GLY A 113 -3.69 14.40 -16.64
C GLY A 113 -5.22 14.44 -16.52
N TRP A 114 -5.83 13.74 -15.53
CA TRP A 114 -7.27 13.87 -15.30
C TRP A 114 -7.68 15.26 -14.79
N TYR A 115 -6.73 16.03 -14.24
CA TYR A 115 -6.96 17.40 -13.87
C TYR A 115 -6.38 18.33 -14.92
N GLU A 116 -7.20 19.26 -15.45
CA GLU A 116 -6.82 20.21 -16.51
C GLU A 116 -5.57 21.04 -16.18
N LYS A 117 -5.33 21.27 -14.90
CA LYS A 117 -4.16 22.01 -14.40
C LYS A 117 -2.83 21.41 -14.89
N GLY A 118 -2.79 20.11 -15.14
CA GLY A 118 -1.59 19.44 -15.65
C GLY A 118 -1.26 19.76 -17.09
N GLY A 119 -2.19 20.33 -17.86
CA GLY A 119 -2.02 20.70 -19.27
C GLY A 119 -1.82 19.50 -20.21
N VAL A 120 -2.14 18.29 -19.78
CA VAL A 120 -1.97 17.08 -20.60
C VAL A 120 -3.23 16.86 -21.42
N SER A 121 -3.07 16.81 -22.77
CA SER A 121 -4.20 16.55 -23.66
C SER A 121 -4.73 15.12 -23.48
N ARG A 122 -6.06 14.97 -23.65
CA ARG A 122 -6.71 13.64 -23.63
C ARG A 122 -6.23 12.71 -24.75
N GLU A 123 -5.73 13.24 -25.86
CA GLU A 123 -5.15 12.51 -26.97
C GLU A 123 -3.70 12.09 -26.72
N HIS A 124 -3.09 12.55 -25.64
CA HIS A 124 -1.73 12.16 -25.30
C HIS A 124 -1.65 10.64 -25.11
N LYS A 125 -0.67 9.99 -25.75
CA LYS A 125 -0.54 8.52 -25.78
C LYS A 125 -0.53 7.85 -24.39
N PHE A 126 -0.10 8.58 -23.34
CA PHE A 126 -0.02 8.12 -21.97
C PHE A 126 -1.11 8.71 -21.05
N PHE A 127 -2.11 9.41 -21.61
CA PHE A 127 -3.19 10.00 -20.81
C PHE A 127 -3.91 8.95 -19.96
N GLY A 128 -4.33 9.35 -18.77
CA GLY A 128 -5.05 8.52 -17.81
C GLY A 128 -4.14 7.45 -17.19
N LYS A 129 -4.67 6.24 -17.07
CA LYS A 129 -3.98 5.10 -16.46
C LYS A 129 -2.84 4.53 -17.32
N LYS A 130 -2.71 4.95 -18.59
CA LYS A 130 -1.73 4.42 -19.54
C LYS A 130 -0.26 4.70 -19.14
N LEU A 131 0.01 5.84 -18.47
CA LEU A 131 1.36 6.10 -17.97
C LEU A 131 1.74 5.10 -16.89
N TYR A 132 0.89 4.89 -15.89
CA TYR A 132 1.08 3.86 -14.86
C TYR A 132 1.30 2.48 -15.50
N GLN A 133 0.43 2.09 -16.45
CA GLN A 133 0.55 0.81 -17.15
C GLN A 133 1.89 0.64 -17.85
N SER A 134 2.44 1.70 -18.43
CA SER A 134 3.73 1.67 -19.12
C SER A 134 4.94 1.64 -18.16
N LYS A 135 4.83 2.21 -16.97
CA LYS A 135 5.91 2.35 -15.99
C LYS A 135 5.94 1.23 -14.95
N ILE A 136 4.76 0.76 -14.55
CA ILE A 136 4.57 -0.17 -13.43
C ILE A 136 3.97 -1.49 -13.91
N GLY A 137 2.86 -1.44 -14.65
CA GLY A 137 2.17 -2.62 -15.16
C GLY A 137 0.66 -2.55 -15.05
N LYS A 138 0.02 -3.70 -14.92
CA LYS A 138 -1.45 -3.80 -14.86
C LYS A 138 -2.02 -3.04 -13.66
N THR A 139 -3.20 -2.43 -13.83
CA THR A 139 -3.89 -1.71 -12.76
C THR A 139 -4.67 -2.65 -11.84
N TYR A 140 -5.09 -3.82 -12.34
CA TYR A 140 -5.65 -4.91 -11.54
C TYR A 140 -5.12 -6.27 -12.01
N TYR A 141 -4.87 -7.18 -11.07
CA TYR A 141 -4.31 -8.51 -11.33
C TYR A 141 -4.38 -9.41 -10.10
N SER A 142 -4.05 -10.70 -10.27
CA SER A 142 -3.94 -11.66 -9.19
C SER A 142 -2.56 -12.30 -9.12
N VAL A 143 -2.14 -12.66 -7.91
CA VAL A 143 -0.88 -13.37 -7.64
C VAL A 143 -1.11 -14.43 -6.58
N ASP A 144 -0.44 -15.57 -6.71
CA ASP A 144 -0.32 -16.56 -5.64
C ASP A 144 0.93 -16.26 -4.80
N LEU A 145 0.73 -16.00 -3.52
CA LEU A 145 1.78 -15.77 -2.53
C LEU A 145 2.07 -17.04 -1.71
N ASN A 146 2.36 -18.14 -2.38
CA ASN A 146 2.58 -19.46 -1.76
C ASN A 146 1.39 -19.88 -0.86
N GLY A 147 0.22 -20.03 -1.49
CA GLY A 147 -1.02 -20.48 -0.86
C GLY A 147 -1.92 -19.37 -0.34
N ILE A 148 -1.52 -18.09 -0.50
CA ILE A 148 -2.38 -16.92 -0.26
C ILE A 148 -2.63 -16.25 -1.60
N LYS A 149 -3.90 -16.04 -1.96
CA LYS A 149 -4.29 -15.33 -3.18
C LYS A 149 -4.30 -13.83 -2.93
N LEU A 150 -3.40 -13.08 -3.55
CA LEU A 150 -3.46 -11.63 -3.60
C LEU A 150 -4.28 -11.20 -4.82
N LEU A 151 -5.28 -10.35 -4.59
CA LEU A 151 -6.05 -9.66 -5.62
C LEU A 151 -5.80 -8.17 -5.52
N VAL A 152 -5.13 -7.61 -6.51
CA VAL A 152 -4.93 -6.15 -6.61
C VAL A 152 -6.06 -5.59 -7.45
N LEU A 153 -6.78 -4.58 -6.92
CA LEU A 153 -7.92 -3.94 -7.56
C LEU A 153 -7.61 -2.49 -7.92
N ASP A 154 -8.08 -2.08 -9.08
CA ASP A 154 -8.17 -0.69 -9.50
C ASP A 154 -9.50 -0.12 -8.98
N SER A 155 -9.42 0.74 -7.98
CA SER A 155 -10.59 1.31 -7.29
C SER A 155 -10.95 2.72 -7.75
N ILE A 156 -10.46 3.16 -8.91
CA ILE A 156 -10.51 4.57 -9.31
C ILE A 156 -11.12 4.70 -10.69
N GLU A 157 -12.19 5.48 -10.79
CA GLU A 157 -12.81 5.84 -12.06
C GLU A 157 -12.89 7.34 -12.26
N GLU A 158 -12.91 7.79 -13.53
CA GLU A 158 -12.98 9.20 -13.89
C GLU A 158 -14.43 9.71 -13.82
N LEU A 159 -14.59 10.95 -13.35
CA LEU A 159 -15.78 11.79 -13.52
C LEU A 159 -15.48 12.87 -14.56
N PRO A 160 -15.63 12.60 -15.87
CA PRO A 160 -15.14 13.47 -16.93
C PRO A 160 -15.76 14.88 -16.90
N GLU A 161 -17.06 14.96 -16.57
CA GLU A 161 -17.80 16.23 -16.51
C GLU A 161 -17.34 17.15 -15.36
N LYS A 162 -16.57 16.63 -14.41
CA LYS A 162 -16.04 17.38 -13.26
C LYS A 162 -14.53 17.47 -13.24
N GLY A 163 -13.82 16.82 -14.20
CA GLY A 163 -12.37 16.70 -14.17
C GLY A 163 -11.88 16.16 -12.83
N LYS A 164 -12.52 15.11 -12.31
CA LYS A 164 -12.28 14.49 -11.00
C LYS A 164 -12.30 12.98 -11.12
N TYR A 165 -11.94 12.31 -10.03
CA TYR A 165 -12.10 10.87 -9.86
C TYR A 165 -13.11 10.56 -8.75
N TYR A 166 -13.53 9.30 -8.71
CA TYR A 166 -14.30 8.73 -7.61
C TYR A 166 -13.91 7.27 -7.38
N GLY A 167 -14.27 6.75 -6.21
CA GLY A 167 -14.03 5.36 -5.87
C GLY A 167 -15.03 4.43 -6.54
N TYR A 168 -14.57 3.58 -7.47
CA TYR A 168 -15.45 2.62 -8.16
C TYR A 168 -14.64 1.46 -8.77
N VAL A 169 -15.20 0.26 -8.72
CA VAL A 169 -14.69 -0.93 -9.43
C VAL A 169 -15.63 -1.21 -10.60
N ASN A 170 -15.15 -1.03 -11.82
CA ASN A 170 -15.99 -1.12 -13.01
C ASN A 170 -16.43 -2.55 -13.35
N GLU A 171 -17.43 -2.67 -14.24
CA GLU A 171 -18.04 -3.94 -14.62
C GLU A 171 -17.05 -4.92 -15.26
N GLU A 172 -16.08 -4.42 -16.04
CA GLU A 172 -15.05 -5.28 -16.64
C GLU A 172 -14.23 -5.96 -15.54
N GLN A 173 -13.82 -5.20 -14.56
CA GLN A 173 -13.03 -5.71 -13.42
C GLN A 173 -13.87 -6.61 -12.50
N LEU A 174 -15.16 -6.30 -12.26
CA LEU A 174 -16.06 -7.20 -11.52
C LEU A 174 -16.21 -8.56 -12.22
N ASN A 175 -16.32 -8.56 -13.54
CA ASN A 175 -16.41 -9.80 -14.33
C ASN A 175 -15.08 -10.59 -14.31
N TRP A 176 -13.95 -9.89 -14.40
CA TRP A 176 -12.63 -10.50 -14.20
C TRP A 176 -12.52 -11.13 -12.81
N LEU A 177 -12.94 -10.41 -11.75
CA LEU A 177 -12.90 -10.87 -10.38
C LEU A 177 -13.75 -12.13 -10.16
N LYS A 178 -14.98 -12.18 -10.73
CA LYS A 178 -15.82 -13.37 -10.74
C LYS A 178 -15.10 -14.56 -11.37
N ASN A 179 -14.44 -14.35 -12.51
CA ASN A 179 -13.67 -15.40 -13.19
C ASN A 179 -12.45 -15.86 -12.38
N GLU A 180 -11.72 -14.96 -11.72
CA GLU A 180 -10.60 -15.33 -10.82
C GLU A 180 -11.10 -16.16 -9.62
N LEU A 181 -12.19 -15.74 -9.00
CA LEU A 181 -12.77 -16.43 -7.85
C LEU A 181 -13.32 -17.81 -8.24
N SER A 182 -13.89 -17.97 -9.44
CA SER A 182 -14.39 -19.29 -9.93
C SER A 182 -13.29 -20.34 -10.05
N LYS A 183 -12.01 -19.92 -10.15
CA LYS A 183 -10.82 -20.80 -10.25
C LYS A 183 -10.10 -20.93 -8.91
N THR A 184 -10.54 -20.23 -7.88
CA THR A 184 -9.89 -20.18 -6.56
C THR A 184 -10.65 -21.10 -5.60
N ASP A 185 -9.93 -22.02 -4.94
CA ASP A 185 -10.52 -22.84 -3.88
C ASP A 185 -11.12 -21.96 -2.78
N THR A 186 -12.31 -22.32 -2.32
CA THR A 186 -13.08 -21.51 -1.34
C THR A 186 -12.38 -21.35 0.01
N ASN A 187 -11.46 -22.25 0.35
CA ASN A 187 -10.67 -22.19 1.59
C ASN A 187 -9.37 -21.40 1.43
N THR A 188 -8.97 -21.09 0.18
CA THR A 188 -7.75 -20.29 -0.05
C THR A 188 -7.87 -18.95 0.62
N THR A 189 -6.92 -18.60 1.48
CA THR A 189 -6.85 -17.28 2.09
C THR A 189 -6.67 -16.22 1.01
N ILE A 190 -7.57 -15.23 0.99
CA ILE A 190 -7.56 -14.13 0.02
C ILE A 190 -7.22 -12.83 0.72
N ILE A 191 -6.33 -12.06 0.09
CA ILE A 191 -6.00 -10.68 0.43
C ILE A 191 -6.41 -9.80 -0.76
N ILE A 192 -7.11 -8.72 -0.50
CA ILE A 192 -7.33 -7.64 -1.46
C ILE A 192 -6.35 -6.50 -1.15
N SER A 193 -5.74 -5.92 -2.19
CA SER A 193 -5.09 -4.62 -2.12
C SER A 193 -5.82 -3.66 -3.05
N THR A 194 -6.22 -2.51 -2.52
CA THR A 194 -6.91 -1.44 -3.24
C THR A 194 -6.44 -0.09 -2.71
N HIS A 195 -6.56 0.98 -3.49
CA HIS A 195 -6.15 2.30 -3.00
C HIS A 195 -7.30 2.98 -2.26
N ILE A 196 -8.38 3.33 -2.96
CA ILE A 196 -9.57 3.92 -2.31
C ILE A 196 -10.27 2.83 -1.47
N PRO A 197 -10.60 3.12 -0.20
CA PRO A 197 -11.15 2.14 0.71
C PRO A 197 -12.48 1.51 0.27
N LEU A 198 -12.62 0.19 0.50
CA LEU A 198 -13.92 -0.50 0.45
C LEU A 198 -14.74 -0.23 1.73
N LEU A 199 -14.07 0.02 2.84
CA LEU A 199 -14.70 0.32 4.14
C LEU A 199 -13.81 1.23 4.96
N THR A 200 -14.38 2.31 5.52
CA THR A 200 -13.70 3.22 6.46
C THR A 200 -14.71 3.89 7.39
N THR A 201 -14.27 4.28 8.58
CA THR A 201 -15.01 5.10 9.53
C THR A 201 -14.59 6.58 9.48
N PHE A 202 -13.79 6.97 8.51
CA PHE A 202 -13.16 8.28 8.41
C PHE A 202 -14.13 9.46 8.58
N SER A 203 -15.22 9.47 7.79
CA SER A 203 -16.22 10.55 7.88
C SER A 203 -17.00 10.51 9.19
N GLN A 204 -17.27 9.32 9.73
CA GLN A 204 -18.04 9.14 10.96
C GLN A 204 -17.26 9.64 12.19
N ILE A 205 -15.94 9.41 12.23
CA ILE A 205 -15.08 9.91 13.31
C ILE A 205 -14.97 11.44 13.25
N ARG A 206 -14.88 12.03 12.07
CA ARG A 206 -14.69 13.48 11.90
C ARG A 206 -15.98 14.29 12.00
N ASN A 207 -17.08 13.75 11.47
CA ASN A 207 -18.32 14.50 11.27
C ASN A 207 -19.52 13.93 12.03
N GLY A 208 -19.31 12.89 12.86
CA GLY A 208 -20.34 12.23 13.63
C GLY A 208 -20.87 10.95 12.97
N SER A 209 -21.45 10.07 13.79
CA SER A 209 -21.82 8.69 13.41
C SER A 209 -22.82 8.58 12.23
N MET A 210 -23.58 9.63 11.96
CA MET A 210 -24.55 9.68 10.84
C MET A 210 -23.98 10.25 9.55
N ALA A 211 -22.72 10.69 9.54
CA ALA A 211 -22.09 11.22 8.34
C ALA A 211 -21.87 10.13 7.29
N ALA A 212 -22.24 10.40 6.04
CA ALA A 212 -21.89 9.54 4.92
C ALA A 212 -20.46 9.83 4.45
N ASN A 213 -19.78 8.82 3.93
CA ASN A 213 -18.52 9.01 3.23
C ASN A 213 -18.78 9.65 1.85
N GLU A 214 -17.88 10.54 1.42
CA GLU A 214 -17.93 11.14 0.10
C GLU A 214 -17.43 10.18 -0.97
N ARG A 215 -17.87 10.39 -2.22
CA ARG A 215 -17.55 9.55 -3.39
C ARG A 215 -16.05 9.37 -3.65
N GLY A 216 -15.24 10.38 -3.33
CA GLY A 216 -13.79 10.32 -3.47
C GLY A 216 -13.09 9.55 -2.35
N LEU A 217 -13.74 9.29 -1.23
CA LEU A 217 -13.13 8.69 -0.03
C LEU A 217 -13.35 7.19 0.08
N VAL A 218 -14.36 6.66 -0.62
CA VAL A 218 -14.72 5.23 -0.59
C VAL A 218 -15.13 4.73 -1.97
N VAL A 219 -15.03 3.42 -2.17
CA VAL A 219 -15.55 2.74 -3.36
C VAL A 219 -17.08 2.65 -3.26
N GLU A 220 -17.81 3.31 -4.17
CA GLU A 220 -19.28 3.41 -4.13
C GLU A 220 -19.96 2.05 -4.22
N ASN A 221 -19.44 1.17 -5.08
CA ASN A 221 -19.96 -0.17 -5.25
C ASN A 221 -19.19 -1.23 -4.43
N SER A 222 -18.64 -0.84 -3.28
CA SER A 222 -17.92 -1.75 -2.38
C SER A 222 -18.75 -2.97 -1.98
N LYS A 223 -20.07 -2.80 -1.85
CA LYS A 223 -20.98 -3.93 -1.57
C LYS A 223 -20.96 -4.97 -2.68
N ASP A 224 -20.96 -4.56 -3.96
CA ASP A 224 -20.95 -5.47 -5.10
C ASP A 224 -19.61 -6.23 -5.15
N VAL A 225 -18.50 -5.56 -4.84
CA VAL A 225 -17.18 -6.19 -4.70
C VAL A 225 -17.19 -7.22 -3.59
N LEU A 226 -17.60 -6.86 -2.37
CA LEU A 226 -17.58 -7.74 -1.20
C LEU A 226 -18.55 -8.92 -1.33
N ASP A 227 -19.67 -8.74 -2.02
CA ASP A 227 -20.67 -9.79 -2.25
C ASP A 227 -20.10 -10.96 -3.08
N LEU A 228 -19.11 -10.72 -3.93
CA LEU A 228 -18.43 -11.78 -4.68
C LEU A 228 -17.67 -12.75 -3.77
N PHE A 229 -17.25 -12.30 -2.59
CA PHE A 229 -16.46 -13.10 -1.65
C PHE A 229 -17.29 -13.88 -0.63
N LYS A 230 -18.62 -13.83 -0.66
CA LYS A 230 -19.48 -14.51 0.34
C LYS A 230 -19.21 -16.00 0.52
N ARG A 231 -18.69 -16.65 -0.52
CA ARG A 231 -18.34 -18.10 -0.51
C ARG A 231 -16.84 -18.35 -0.53
N HIS A 232 -16.02 -17.33 -0.32
CA HIS A 232 -14.57 -17.42 -0.36
C HIS A 232 -13.98 -16.91 0.97
N ASN A 233 -12.76 -17.34 1.27
CA ASN A 233 -12.05 -17.00 2.50
C ASN A 233 -11.32 -15.65 2.36
N LEU A 234 -12.06 -14.54 2.13
CA LEU A 234 -11.50 -13.19 2.20
C LEU A 234 -11.16 -12.86 3.65
N ARG A 235 -9.87 -12.67 3.94
CA ARG A 235 -9.39 -12.43 5.31
C ARG A 235 -8.88 -11.02 5.54
N LEU A 236 -8.34 -10.35 4.50
CA LEU A 236 -7.66 -9.07 4.64
C LEU A 236 -7.95 -8.19 3.44
N VAL A 237 -8.27 -6.93 3.71
CA VAL A 237 -8.36 -5.85 2.72
C VAL A 237 -7.38 -4.77 3.13
N LEU A 238 -6.37 -4.52 2.29
CA LEU A 238 -5.36 -3.48 2.43
C LEU A 238 -5.77 -2.28 1.59
N GLN A 239 -5.80 -1.10 2.18
CA GLN A 239 -6.30 0.13 1.56
C GLN A 239 -5.47 1.34 2.00
N GLY A 240 -5.42 2.38 1.16
CA GLY A 240 -4.65 3.60 1.38
C GLY A 240 -5.50 4.87 1.36
N HIS A 241 -5.01 5.89 0.65
CA HIS A 241 -5.72 7.11 0.26
C HIS A 241 -6.00 8.13 1.37
N LEU A 242 -6.34 7.69 2.56
CA LEU A 242 -6.83 8.59 3.62
C LEU A 242 -5.72 9.12 4.52
N HIS A 243 -4.49 8.62 4.37
CA HIS A 243 -3.32 8.97 5.20
C HIS A 243 -3.58 8.82 6.71
N ILE A 244 -4.45 7.90 7.09
CA ILE A 244 -4.72 7.53 8.48
C ILE A 244 -4.45 6.04 8.69
N TYR A 245 -4.19 5.64 9.91
CA TYR A 245 -4.16 4.24 10.26
C TYR A 245 -5.52 3.82 10.85
N GLU A 246 -6.21 2.93 10.16
CA GLU A 246 -7.41 2.26 10.63
C GLU A 246 -7.23 0.75 10.60
N ASP A 247 -7.82 0.07 11.57
CA ASP A 247 -7.81 -1.38 11.68
C ASP A 247 -9.19 -1.86 12.12
N ILE A 248 -10.01 -2.24 11.15
CA ILE A 248 -11.40 -2.65 11.38
C ILE A 248 -11.51 -4.16 11.23
N ASN A 249 -11.81 -4.85 12.32
CA ASN A 249 -11.98 -6.31 12.33
C ASN A 249 -13.48 -6.66 12.48
N ILE A 250 -14.03 -7.27 11.43
CA ILE A 250 -15.42 -7.70 11.40
C ILE A 250 -15.53 -9.18 11.81
N GLN A 251 -15.95 -9.44 13.04
CA GLN A 251 -16.23 -10.78 13.58
C GLN A 251 -15.06 -11.77 13.47
N ASN A 252 -13.83 -11.28 13.45
CA ASN A 252 -12.61 -12.08 13.19
C ASN A 252 -12.62 -12.82 11.82
N LYS A 253 -13.47 -12.40 10.88
CA LYS A 253 -13.57 -12.96 9.54
C LYS A 253 -12.82 -12.14 8.51
N ILE A 254 -13.14 -10.85 8.42
CA ILE A 254 -12.51 -9.92 7.49
C ILE A 254 -11.90 -8.77 8.27
N ARG A 255 -10.67 -8.42 7.95
CA ARG A 255 -9.95 -7.27 8.50
C ARG A 255 -9.69 -6.26 7.41
N PHE A 256 -10.06 -5.01 7.64
CA PHE A 256 -9.80 -3.89 6.75
C PHE A 256 -8.73 -3.02 7.39
N ILE A 257 -7.62 -2.79 6.69
CA ILE A 257 -6.51 -2.00 7.17
C ILE A 257 -6.28 -0.85 6.21
N THR A 258 -6.54 0.38 6.65
CA THR A 258 -6.07 1.60 5.99
C THR A 258 -4.67 1.89 6.52
N GLY A 259 -3.67 1.90 5.63
CA GLY A 259 -2.28 1.68 6.01
C GLY A 259 -1.51 2.89 6.56
N GLY A 260 -2.17 4.01 6.84
CA GLY A 260 -1.46 5.26 7.11
C GLY A 260 -0.85 5.85 5.83
N ALA A 261 0.32 6.44 5.91
CA ALA A 261 1.05 6.88 4.74
C ALA A 261 2.57 6.81 4.98
N VAL A 262 3.32 6.30 4.01
CA VAL A 262 4.79 6.34 4.06
C VAL A 262 5.27 7.79 4.13
N SER A 263 4.54 8.72 3.51
CA SER A 263 4.83 10.14 3.50
C SER A 263 4.15 10.95 4.61
N ALA A 264 3.39 10.33 5.52
CA ALA A 264 2.47 10.98 6.46
C ALA A 264 1.69 12.12 5.78
N ARG A 265 1.94 13.39 6.08
CA ARG A 265 1.36 14.55 5.39
C ARG A 265 2.24 15.01 4.23
N TRP A 266 2.41 14.12 3.22
CA TRP A 266 3.19 14.41 2.00
C TRP A 266 4.60 14.96 2.29
N TRP A 267 5.33 14.33 3.19
CA TRP A 267 6.70 14.68 3.58
C TRP A 267 6.83 16.04 4.27
N THR A 268 5.77 16.49 4.95
CA THR A 268 5.77 17.74 5.71
C THR A 268 5.60 17.53 7.22
N GLY A 269 5.76 16.30 7.68
CA GLY A 269 5.62 15.88 9.08
C GLY A 269 4.35 15.07 9.32
N PRO A 270 4.08 14.74 10.59
CA PRO A 270 2.97 13.88 10.99
C PRO A 270 1.61 14.35 10.43
N ASN A 271 0.75 13.39 10.09
CA ASN A 271 -0.63 13.65 9.72
C ASN A 271 -1.55 13.40 10.91
N GLU A 272 -2.09 14.48 11.50
CA GLU A 272 -2.99 14.38 12.68
C GLU A 272 -2.39 13.57 13.84
N GLY A 273 -1.07 13.64 14.03
CA GLY A 273 -0.34 12.92 15.08
C GLY A 273 0.11 11.51 14.69
N LEU A 274 -0.18 11.06 13.47
CA LEU A 274 0.37 9.83 12.92
C LEU A 274 1.68 10.15 12.18
N GLU A 275 2.78 9.55 12.65
CA GLU A 275 4.11 9.69 12.03
C GLU A 275 4.17 8.99 10.66
N GLU A 276 5.21 9.29 9.92
CA GLU A 276 5.58 8.59 8.70
C GLU A 276 5.79 7.10 8.98
N GLY A 277 5.05 6.24 8.30
CA GLY A 277 5.11 4.82 8.62
C GLY A 277 4.52 3.89 7.57
N PHE A 278 4.47 2.62 7.94
CA PHE A 278 3.88 1.56 7.13
C PHE A 278 3.36 0.42 8.03
N VAL A 279 2.64 -0.53 7.44
CA VAL A 279 2.06 -1.64 8.20
C VAL A 279 2.87 -2.91 8.02
N LEU A 280 3.29 -3.52 9.14
CA LEU A 280 3.83 -4.87 9.20
C LEU A 280 2.70 -5.85 9.49
N ILE A 281 2.50 -6.82 8.61
CA ILE A 281 1.46 -7.83 8.70
C ILE A 281 2.11 -9.19 8.87
N LYS A 282 1.65 -9.97 9.83
CA LYS A 282 2.05 -11.37 10.01
C LYS A 282 0.83 -12.25 9.92
N ILE A 283 0.91 -13.26 9.06
CA ILE A 283 -0.12 -14.25 8.86
C ILE A 283 0.46 -15.61 9.29
N LYS A 284 -0.11 -16.16 10.35
CA LYS A 284 0.28 -17.47 10.86
C LYS A 284 -0.97 -18.30 11.07
N ASP A 285 -1.07 -19.42 10.37
CA ASP A 285 -2.27 -20.21 10.30
C ASP A 285 -3.46 -19.29 9.89
N ASP A 286 -4.56 -19.28 10.63
CA ASP A 286 -5.69 -18.38 10.36
C ASP A 286 -5.63 -17.03 11.12
N LYS A 287 -4.51 -16.73 11.78
CA LYS A 287 -4.35 -15.50 12.58
C LYS A 287 -3.60 -14.44 11.79
N ILE A 288 -4.17 -13.23 11.75
CA ILE A 288 -3.56 -12.05 11.15
C ILE A 288 -3.27 -11.06 12.27
N SER A 289 -2.01 -10.65 12.41
CA SER A 289 -1.61 -9.50 13.21
C SER A 289 -1.14 -8.39 12.31
N ALA A 290 -1.35 -7.14 12.73
CA ALA A 290 -0.88 -5.95 12.03
C ALA A 290 -0.35 -4.96 13.05
N GLU A 291 0.73 -4.28 12.69
CA GLU A 291 1.42 -3.29 13.50
C GLU A 291 1.84 -2.12 12.61
N TYR A 292 1.54 -0.90 13.03
CA TYR A 292 2.04 0.30 12.37
C TYR A 292 3.49 0.53 12.78
N ILE A 293 4.38 0.65 11.82
CA ILE A 293 5.82 0.84 12.03
C ILE A 293 6.20 2.25 11.63
N ASP A 294 6.51 3.08 12.59
CA ASP A 294 7.27 4.31 12.38
C ASP A 294 8.71 3.94 12.02
N TYR A 295 9.19 4.42 10.87
CA TYR A 295 10.57 4.17 10.43
C TYR A 295 11.54 5.30 10.83
N GLY A 296 11.06 6.26 11.64
CA GLY A 296 11.85 7.31 12.28
C GLY A 296 12.30 8.41 11.32
N TRP A 297 11.51 8.74 10.29
CA TRP A 297 11.73 9.93 9.47
C TRP A 297 11.37 11.17 10.27
N GLU A 298 12.12 12.24 10.08
CA GLU A 298 11.80 13.55 10.61
C GLU A 298 12.03 14.61 9.55
N VAL A 299 11.12 15.57 9.49
CA VAL A 299 11.23 16.71 8.56
C VAL A 299 12.47 17.53 8.94
N SER A 300 13.34 17.79 7.96
CA SER A 300 14.47 18.70 8.14
C SER A 300 13.94 20.09 8.48
N LYS A 301 14.39 20.66 9.58
CA LYS A 301 14.09 22.03 10.01
C LYS A 301 14.74 23.05 9.10
#